data_e85c7bead53b3680d1d920d7105745f2
#
_entry.id   e85c7bead53b3680d1d920d7105745f2
#
_cell.length_a   1.000
_cell.length_b   1.000
_cell.length_c   1.000
_cell.angle_alpha   90.00
_cell.angle_beta   90.00
_cell.angle_gamma   90.00
#
_symmetry.space_group_name_H-M   'P 1'
#
loop_
_entity.id
_entity.type
_entity.pdbx_description
1 polymer ?
#
loop_
_entity_poly.entity_id
_entity_poly.type
_entity_poly.pdbx_seq_one_letter_code
_entity_poly.pdbx_strand_id
1 'polypeptide(L)'
;ETGADVCHLNLHKTFCIPHGGGGPGVGPIGVAEHLTPFVDQKVSASEYGSASILSISWMYIRMMGGDGLRRATEISLLSANWLAYRIEPFFKVLYKGENDRIAHECIFDCRSLTVSAEDVAKRLMDYGFHAPTLSWPVLNTMMVEPTESESLEELERFGKAMVNICLLYTSDAADDSL
;
A
#
# COMPACT_ATOMS: atom_id res chain seq x y z
N GLU A 1 0.69 8.36 -23.18
CA GLU A 1 0.37 7.06 -23.79
C GLU A 1 1.45 6.06 -23.38
N THR A 2 1.07 5.01 -22.62
CA THR A 2 2.02 4.05 -22.04
C THR A 2 2.36 2.91 -22.98
N GLY A 3 1.65 2.78 -24.12
CA GLY A 3 1.76 1.65 -25.03
C GLY A 3 1.15 0.34 -24.51
N ALA A 4 0.42 0.40 -23.38
CA ALA A 4 -0.25 -0.78 -22.83
C ALA A 4 -1.51 -1.13 -23.64
N ASP A 5 -1.72 -2.42 -23.87
CA ASP A 5 -2.90 -2.93 -24.58
C ASP A 5 -4.15 -3.01 -23.69
N VAL A 6 -3.96 -3.17 -22.38
CA VAL A 6 -5.02 -3.23 -21.37
C VAL A 6 -4.65 -2.37 -20.16
N CYS A 7 -5.61 -1.61 -19.67
CA CYS A 7 -5.48 -0.86 -18.41
C CYS A 7 -6.69 -1.13 -17.53
N HIS A 8 -6.47 -1.66 -16.34
CA HIS A 8 -7.48 -1.82 -15.30
C HIS A 8 -7.27 -0.78 -14.20
N LEU A 9 -8.31 -0.06 -13.82
CA LEU A 9 -8.26 0.97 -12.79
C LEU A 9 -8.92 0.48 -11.50
N ASN A 10 -8.13 0.43 -10.43
CA ASN A 10 -8.65 0.24 -9.07
C ASN A 10 -9.03 1.59 -8.47
N LEU A 11 -10.29 1.99 -8.63
CA LEU A 11 -10.78 3.29 -8.18
C LEU A 11 -10.71 3.47 -6.66
N HIS A 12 -10.72 2.37 -5.89
CA HIS A 12 -10.56 2.39 -4.43
C HIS A 12 -9.12 2.63 -3.96
N LYS A 13 -8.20 2.83 -4.87
CA LYS A 13 -6.82 3.24 -4.59
C LYS A 13 -6.66 4.72 -4.91
N THR A 14 -6.12 5.06 -6.06
CA THR A 14 -5.81 6.45 -6.47
C THR A 14 -7.03 7.37 -6.54
N PHE A 15 -8.23 6.84 -6.83
CA PHE A 15 -9.43 7.65 -7.07
C PHE A 15 -10.47 7.59 -5.95
N CYS A 16 -10.04 7.20 -4.76
CA CYS A 16 -10.66 7.35 -3.43
C CYS A 16 -12.10 6.84 -3.26
N ILE A 17 -12.60 5.91 -4.08
CA ILE A 17 -13.87 5.26 -3.74
C ILE A 17 -13.69 4.37 -2.50
N PRO A 18 -14.72 4.19 -1.67
CA PRO A 18 -14.61 3.31 -0.51
C PRO A 18 -14.38 1.86 -0.94
N HIS A 19 -13.49 1.16 -0.24
CA HIS A 19 -13.30 -0.29 -0.40
C HIS A 19 -14.33 -1.08 0.41
N GLY A 20 -14.64 -0.61 1.62
CA GLY A 20 -15.79 -0.99 2.44
C GLY A 20 -15.90 -2.48 2.75
N GLY A 21 -14.78 -3.18 2.94
CA GLY A 21 -14.83 -4.62 3.22
C GLY A 21 -15.40 -5.46 2.07
N GLY A 22 -15.19 -5.04 0.83
CA GLY A 22 -15.74 -5.65 -0.37
C GLY A 22 -16.92 -4.86 -0.96
N GLY A 23 -16.96 -3.55 -0.71
CA GLY A 23 -18.03 -2.62 -1.11
C GLY A 23 -18.32 -2.54 -2.59
N PRO A 24 -19.07 -1.51 -3.03
CA PRO A 24 -19.62 -1.44 -4.37
C PRO A 24 -18.50 -1.52 -5.42
N GLY A 25 -18.64 -2.48 -6.35
CA GLY A 25 -17.62 -2.78 -7.35
C GLY A 25 -17.79 -1.92 -8.61
N VAL A 26 -16.77 -1.13 -8.92
CA VAL A 26 -16.56 -0.52 -10.23
C VAL A 26 -15.06 -0.62 -10.55
N GLY A 27 -14.76 -1.32 -11.63
CA GLY A 27 -13.37 -1.49 -12.12
C GLY A 27 -13.31 -1.17 -13.60
N PRO A 28 -13.15 0.10 -14.00
CA PRO A 28 -13.01 0.46 -15.40
C PRO A 28 -11.84 -0.24 -16.06
N ILE A 29 -12.07 -0.77 -17.24
CA ILE A 29 -11.04 -1.40 -18.07
C ILE A 29 -10.99 -0.66 -19.40
N GLY A 30 -9.82 -0.12 -19.73
CA GLY A 30 -9.50 0.39 -21.06
C GLY A 30 -8.75 -0.65 -21.86
N VAL A 31 -9.09 -0.83 -23.13
CA VAL A 31 -8.39 -1.74 -24.03
C VAL A 31 -7.98 -1.03 -25.29
N ALA A 32 -6.89 -1.50 -25.92
CA ALA A 32 -6.50 -1.06 -27.25
C ALA A 32 -7.53 -1.51 -28.29
N GLU A 33 -7.60 -0.81 -29.44
CA GLU A 33 -8.63 -0.99 -30.47
C GLU A 33 -8.74 -2.45 -30.96
N HIS A 34 -7.62 -3.13 -31.15
CA HIS A 34 -7.60 -4.52 -31.63
C HIS A 34 -8.22 -5.53 -30.63
N LEU A 35 -8.35 -5.18 -29.35
CA LEU A 35 -8.95 -6.01 -28.32
C LEU A 35 -10.46 -5.72 -28.13
N THR A 36 -10.98 -4.64 -28.69
CA THR A 36 -12.39 -4.25 -28.53
C THR A 36 -13.40 -5.37 -28.91
N PRO A 37 -13.16 -6.18 -29.98
CA PRO A 37 -14.09 -7.27 -30.32
C PRO A 37 -14.14 -8.40 -29.28
N PHE A 38 -13.19 -8.46 -28.38
CA PHE A 38 -13.08 -9.52 -27.35
C PHE A 38 -13.57 -9.07 -25.98
N VAL A 39 -13.97 -7.80 -25.83
CA VAL A 39 -14.51 -7.29 -24.58
C VAL A 39 -15.96 -7.72 -24.43
N ASP A 40 -16.21 -8.65 -23.48
CA ASP A 40 -17.57 -9.05 -23.14
C ASP A 40 -18.16 -8.02 -22.16
N GLN A 41 -19.25 -7.39 -22.55
CA GLN A 41 -19.96 -6.41 -21.74
C GLN A 41 -20.82 -7.03 -20.61
N LYS A 42 -20.88 -8.37 -20.51
CA LYS A 42 -21.74 -9.10 -19.57
C LYS A 42 -21.00 -9.72 -18.38
N VAL A 43 -19.80 -9.26 -18.08
CA VAL A 43 -18.95 -9.86 -17.03
C VAL A 43 -19.37 -9.53 -15.61
N SER A 44 -20.25 -8.56 -15.37
CA SER A 44 -20.70 -8.15 -14.04
C SER A 44 -22.20 -8.33 -13.84
N ALA A 45 -22.63 -8.37 -12.57
CA ALA A 45 -24.04 -8.47 -12.19
C ALA A 45 -24.89 -7.29 -12.69
N SER A 46 -24.28 -6.14 -12.97
CA SER A 46 -24.89 -5.00 -13.65
C SER A 46 -23.94 -4.50 -14.74
N GLU A 47 -24.49 -3.94 -15.79
CA GLU A 47 -23.75 -3.53 -17.00
C GLU A 47 -22.59 -2.55 -16.69
N TYR A 48 -22.81 -1.66 -15.74
CA TYR A 48 -21.83 -0.63 -15.35
C TYR A 48 -21.35 -0.76 -13.89
N GLY A 49 -21.54 -1.92 -13.29
CA GLY A 49 -21.22 -2.11 -11.87
C GLY A 49 -22.04 -1.15 -10.98
N SER A 50 -21.45 -0.69 -9.88
CA SER A 50 -22.09 0.28 -8.98
C SER A 50 -21.79 1.72 -9.44
N ALA A 51 -22.36 2.11 -10.57
CA ALA A 51 -22.05 3.37 -11.27
C ALA A 51 -22.21 4.63 -10.40
N SER A 52 -23.13 4.62 -9.42
CA SER A 52 -23.34 5.76 -8.50
C SER A 52 -22.10 6.19 -7.73
N ILE A 53 -21.18 5.26 -7.49
CA ILE A 53 -19.93 5.54 -6.75
C ILE A 53 -18.93 6.35 -7.58
N LEU A 54 -19.07 6.41 -8.89
CA LEU A 54 -18.20 7.19 -9.79
C LEU A 54 -18.26 8.68 -9.51
N SER A 55 -19.34 9.18 -8.89
CA SER A 55 -19.45 10.57 -8.46
C SER A 55 -18.36 10.96 -7.46
N ILE A 56 -17.91 10.02 -6.61
CA ILE A 56 -16.83 10.24 -5.64
C ILE A 56 -15.50 10.48 -6.36
N SER A 57 -15.13 9.60 -7.29
CA SER A 57 -13.92 9.77 -8.09
C SER A 57 -13.96 11.05 -8.93
N TRP A 58 -15.13 11.36 -9.52
CA TRP A 58 -15.31 12.59 -10.30
C TRP A 58 -15.08 13.84 -9.45
N MET A 59 -15.70 13.90 -8.26
CA MET A 59 -15.51 15.02 -7.32
C MET A 59 -14.04 15.13 -6.89
N TYR A 60 -13.41 14.02 -6.53
CA TYR A 60 -12.00 13.98 -6.13
C TYR A 60 -11.09 14.55 -7.22
N ILE A 61 -11.24 14.08 -8.46
CA ILE A 61 -10.47 14.57 -9.61
C ILE A 61 -10.73 16.05 -9.85
N ARG A 62 -11.98 16.51 -9.74
CA ARG A 62 -12.35 17.93 -9.91
C ARG A 62 -11.76 18.82 -8.82
N MET A 63 -11.72 18.35 -7.59
CA MET A 63 -11.16 19.09 -6.45
C MET A 63 -9.63 19.17 -6.52
N MET A 64 -8.97 18.07 -6.85
CA MET A 64 -7.52 17.96 -6.87
C MET A 64 -6.91 18.61 -8.13
N GLY A 65 -7.57 18.50 -9.27
CA GLY A 65 -6.99 18.85 -10.56
C GLY A 65 -5.78 17.98 -10.93
N GLY A 66 -5.20 18.22 -12.09
CA GLY A 66 -4.03 17.45 -12.55
C GLY A 66 -2.81 17.60 -11.63
N ASP A 67 -2.54 18.82 -11.21
CA ASP A 67 -1.39 19.12 -10.34
C ASP A 67 -1.55 18.52 -8.95
N GLY A 68 -2.77 18.55 -8.38
CA GLY A 68 -3.06 17.94 -7.09
C GLY A 68 -2.91 16.42 -7.11
N LEU A 69 -3.42 15.75 -8.13
CA LEU A 69 -3.27 14.30 -8.31
C LEU A 69 -1.81 13.88 -8.47
N ARG A 70 -1.04 14.65 -9.27
CA ARG A 70 0.40 14.44 -9.41
C ARG A 70 1.11 14.58 -8.06
N ARG A 71 0.82 15.66 -7.33
CA ARG A 71 1.45 15.90 -6.02
C ARG A 71 1.09 14.84 -4.99
N ALA A 72 -0.15 14.35 -4.98
CA ALA A 72 -0.55 13.22 -4.12
C ALA A 72 0.33 11.98 -4.38
N THR A 73 0.54 11.64 -5.65
CA THR A 73 1.42 10.53 -6.03
C THR A 73 2.88 10.77 -5.61
N GLU A 74 3.40 11.98 -5.83
CA GLU A 74 4.77 12.34 -5.41
C GLU A 74 4.95 12.21 -3.89
N ILE A 75 3.96 12.64 -3.10
CA ILE A 75 3.97 12.49 -1.63
C ILE A 75 3.89 11.03 -1.21
N SER A 76 3.05 10.20 -1.84
CA SER A 76 2.98 8.77 -1.56
C SER A 76 4.34 8.09 -1.76
N LEU A 77 5.00 8.39 -2.87
CA LEU A 77 6.35 7.86 -3.16
C LEU A 77 7.38 8.35 -2.14
N LEU A 78 7.33 9.63 -1.79
CA LEU A 78 8.25 10.21 -0.80
C LEU A 78 8.06 9.58 0.57
N SER A 79 6.82 9.45 1.03
CA SER A 79 6.47 8.86 2.33
C SER A 79 6.94 7.41 2.45
N ALA A 80 6.69 6.60 1.41
CA ALA A 80 7.13 5.21 1.39
C ALA A 80 8.66 5.09 1.41
N ASN A 81 9.38 5.87 0.60
CA ASN A 81 10.83 5.87 0.60
C ASN A 81 11.45 6.40 1.90
N TRP A 82 10.81 7.38 2.54
CA TRP A 82 11.23 7.89 3.83
C TRP A 82 11.10 6.82 4.92
N LEU A 83 9.96 6.11 4.96
CA LEU A 83 9.78 4.98 5.89
C LEU A 83 10.78 3.85 5.63
N ALA A 84 10.97 3.48 4.36
CA ALA A 84 11.94 2.48 3.98
C ALA A 84 13.33 2.82 4.52
N TYR A 85 13.80 4.04 4.29
CA TYR A 85 15.09 4.52 4.78
C TYR A 85 15.22 4.46 6.32
N ARG A 86 14.16 4.82 7.03
CA ARG A 86 14.16 4.85 8.51
C ARG A 86 14.12 3.47 9.13
N ILE A 87 13.44 2.52 8.52
CA ILE A 87 13.14 1.20 9.09
C ILE A 87 14.14 0.13 8.60
N GLU A 88 14.74 0.31 7.43
CA GLU A 88 15.64 -0.67 6.81
C GLU A 88 16.78 -1.19 7.71
N PRO A 89 17.40 -0.40 8.60
CA PRO A 89 18.41 -0.92 9.51
C PRO A 89 17.91 -2.01 10.47
N PHE A 90 16.60 -2.10 10.68
CA PHE A 90 15.93 -3.02 11.60
C PHE A 90 15.13 -4.10 10.88
N PHE A 91 14.45 -3.73 9.79
CA PHE A 91 13.69 -4.63 8.93
C PHE A 91 14.14 -4.42 7.48
N LYS A 92 14.77 -5.43 6.91
CA LYS A 92 15.25 -5.34 5.54
C LYS A 92 14.10 -5.02 4.57
N VAL A 93 14.31 -4.06 3.68
CA VAL A 93 13.41 -3.83 2.54
C VAL A 93 13.68 -4.88 1.48
N LEU A 94 12.67 -5.68 1.15
CA LEU A 94 12.85 -6.88 0.34
C LEU A 94 13.05 -6.57 -1.15
N TYR A 95 12.28 -5.67 -1.70
CA TYR A 95 12.35 -5.31 -3.12
C TYR A 95 12.62 -3.83 -3.29
N LYS A 96 13.63 -3.53 -4.09
CA LYS A 96 14.00 -2.18 -4.49
C LYS A 96 14.25 -2.15 -5.99
N GLY A 97 13.93 -1.04 -6.60
CA GLY A 97 14.25 -0.75 -7.97
C GLY A 97 15.63 -0.10 -8.14
N GLU A 98 15.82 0.58 -9.24
CA GLU A 98 17.03 1.34 -9.50
C GLU A 98 17.28 2.42 -8.43
N ASN A 99 18.56 2.65 -8.12
CA ASN A 99 19.00 3.61 -7.10
C ASN A 99 18.43 3.36 -5.69
N ASP A 100 18.19 2.09 -5.34
CA ASP A 100 17.65 1.67 -4.03
C ASP A 100 16.30 2.32 -3.67
N ARG A 101 15.50 2.68 -4.68
CA ARG A 101 14.19 3.28 -4.48
C ARG A 101 13.08 2.26 -4.58
N ILE A 102 12.00 2.54 -3.86
CA ILE A 102 10.74 1.79 -3.91
C ILE A 102 9.63 2.68 -4.49
N ALA A 103 8.52 2.06 -4.89
CA ALA A 103 7.31 2.78 -5.29
C ALA A 103 6.55 3.30 -4.05
N HIS A 104 5.24 3.21 -4.02
CA HIS A 104 4.38 3.69 -2.93
C HIS A 104 4.18 2.67 -1.80
N GLU A 105 4.61 1.43 -2.00
CA GLU A 105 4.53 0.32 -1.05
C GLU A 105 5.92 -0.17 -0.67
N CYS A 106 6.10 -0.52 0.60
CA CYS A 106 7.34 -1.07 1.13
C CYS A 106 7.09 -2.46 1.70
N ILE A 107 7.92 -3.44 1.31
CA ILE A 107 7.84 -4.79 1.87
C ILE A 107 9.00 -4.99 2.84
N PHE A 108 8.66 -5.05 4.13
CA PHE A 108 9.61 -5.32 5.21
C PHE A 108 9.70 -6.81 5.49
N ASP A 109 10.92 -7.32 5.51
CA ASP A 109 11.24 -8.73 5.73
C ASP A 109 11.37 -9.03 7.24
N CYS A 110 10.52 -9.92 7.75
CA CYS A 110 10.56 -10.37 9.13
C CYS A 110 11.24 -11.75 9.30
N ARG A 111 11.72 -12.38 8.22
CA ARG A 111 12.28 -13.73 8.27
C ARG A 111 13.58 -13.86 9.04
N SER A 112 14.29 -12.77 9.25
CA SER A 112 15.51 -12.71 10.07
C SER A 112 15.25 -12.48 11.55
N LEU A 113 14.00 -12.21 11.94
CA LEU A 113 13.62 -11.99 13.33
C LEU A 113 13.31 -13.31 14.03
N THR A 114 13.36 -13.32 15.36
CA THR A 114 12.96 -14.45 16.22
C THR A 114 11.45 -14.62 16.31
N VAL A 115 10.70 -13.60 15.86
CA VAL A 115 9.22 -13.54 15.89
C VAL A 115 8.66 -13.44 14.47
N SER A 116 7.39 -13.81 14.33
CA SER A 116 6.70 -13.77 13.04
C SER A 116 6.25 -12.35 12.67
N ALA A 117 5.97 -12.12 11.38
CA ALA A 117 5.32 -10.88 10.92
C ALA A 117 3.96 -10.66 11.60
N GLU A 118 3.25 -11.75 11.95
CA GLU A 118 1.99 -11.68 12.70
C GLU A 118 2.19 -11.13 14.12
N ASP A 119 3.25 -11.54 14.81
CA ASP A 119 3.57 -11.05 16.16
C ASP A 119 3.92 -9.55 16.12
N VAL A 120 4.72 -9.14 15.13
CA VAL A 120 5.04 -7.72 14.89
C VAL A 120 3.77 -6.92 14.62
N ALA A 121 2.87 -7.44 13.77
CA ALA A 121 1.60 -6.78 13.45
C ALA A 121 0.68 -6.65 14.68
N LYS A 122 0.58 -7.69 15.52
CA LYS A 122 -0.15 -7.63 16.79
C LYS A 122 0.43 -6.56 17.72
N ARG A 123 1.75 -6.48 17.80
CA ARG A 123 2.40 -5.46 18.62
C ARG A 123 2.19 -4.05 18.06
N LEU A 124 2.14 -3.87 16.73
CA LEU A 124 1.77 -2.58 16.11
C LEU A 124 0.35 -2.13 16.54
N MET A 125 -0.58 -3.08 16.71
CA MET A 125 -1.93 -2.75 17.23
C MET A 125 -1.88 -2.20 18.65
N ASP A 126 -0.97 -2.68 19.51
CA ASP A 126 -0.75 -2.11 20.86
C ASP A 126 -0.22 -0.66 20.78
N TYR A 127 0.50 -0.31 19.73
CA TYR A 127 0.92 1.07 19.44
C TYR A 127 -0.17 1.92 18.76
N GLY A 128 -1.37 1.34 18.56
CA GLY A 128 -2.51 2.02 17.96
C GLY A 128 -2.47 2.11 16.44
N PHE A 129 -1.73 1.21 15.78
CA PHE A 129 -1.71 1.11 14.32
C PHE A 129 -2.58 -0.06 13.84
N HIS A 130 -3.21 0.13 12.69
CA HIS A 130 -3.83 -0.98 11.99
C HIS A 130 -2.74 -1.95 11.48
N ALA A 131 -3.00 -3.26 11.58
CA ALA A 131 -2.07 -4.26 11.08
C ALA A 131 -1.86 -4.11 9.57
N PRO A 132 -0.60 -4.09 9.09
CA PRO A 132 -0.30 -4.09 7.66
C PRO A 132 -0.75 -5.39 6.98
N THR A 133 -0.75 -5.42 5.65
CA THR A 133 -0.91 -6.67 4.90
C THR A 133 0.26 -7.60 5.18
N LEU A 134 -0.06 -8.83 5.61
CA LEU A 134 0.93 -9.82 6.01
C LEU A 134 1.17 -10.88 4.95
N SER A 135 2.41 -11.37 4.87
CA SER A 135 2.78 -12.54 4.07
C SER A 135 2.39 -12.43 2.59
N TRP A 136 2.50 -11.23 2.05
CA TRP A 136 2.26 -10.94 0.65
C TRP A 136 3.31 -9.94 0.12
N PRO A 137 3.96 -10.20 -1.03
CA PRO A 137 3.91 -11.43 -1.86
C PRO A 137 4.72 -12.59 -1.31
N VAL A 138 5.44 -12.42 -0.22
CA VAL A 138 6.34 -13.41 0.39
C VAL A 138 5.89 -13.69 1.82
N LEU A 139 5.97 -14.96 2.24
CA LEU A 139 5.66 -15.38 3.61
C LEU A 139 6.57 -14.68 4.63
N ASN A 140 5.98 -14.34 5.77
CA ASN A 140 6.64 -13.67 6.88
C ASN A 140 7.23 -12.29 6.52
N THR A 141 6.48 -11.53 5.75
CA THR A 141 6.76 -10.13 5.41
C THR A 141 5.57 -9.24 5.75
N MET A 142 5.79 -7.94 5.81
CA MET A 142 4.76 -6.92 5.97
C MET A 142 4.82 -5.95 4.80
N MET A 143 3.66 -5.68 4.18
CA MET A 143 3.52 -4.64 3.17
C MET A 143 2.94 -3.39 3.81
N VAL A 144 3.69 -2.30 3.76
CA VAL A 144 3.30 -1.01 4.33
C VAL A 144 3.14 0.02 3.23
N GLU A 145 1.96 0.63 3.18
CA GLU A 145 1.61 1.70 2.25
C GLU A 145 1.20 2.94 3.06
N PRO A 146 2.11 3.93 3.23
CA PRO A 146 1.80 5.10 4.06
C PRO A 146 0.84 6.09 3.40
N THR A 147 0.64 6.02 2.10
CA THR A 147 -0.17 6.92 1.28
C THR A 147 0.25 8.40 1.34
N GLU A 148 -0.49 9.27 0.67
CA GLU A 148 -0.33 10.73 0.72
C GLU A 148 -1.07 11.38 1.89
N SER A 149 -1.94 10.62 2.56
CA SER A 149 -2.83 11.13 3.62
C SER A 149 -2.15 11.25 4.98
N GLU A 150 -1.06 10.52 5.19
CA GLU A 150 -0.38 10.50 6.47
C GLU A 150 0.51 11.74 6.69
N SER A 151 0.44 12.30 7.89
CA SER A 151 1.34 13.37 8.28
C SER A 151 2.77 12.87 8.55
N LEU A 152 3.76 13.75 8.47
CA LEU A 152 5.14 13.40 8.85
C LEU A 152 5.22 12.90 10.30
N GLU A 153 4.45 13.50 11.21
CA GLU A 153 4.38 13.10 12.62
C GLU A 153 3.90 11.65 12.76
N GLU A 154 2.87 11.27 12.00
CA GLU A 154 2.34 9.90 12.00
C GLU A 154 3.33 8.91 11.40
N LEU A 155 4.02 9.28 10.33
CA LEU A 155 5.10 8.46 9.75
C LEU A 155 6.25 8.26 10.75
N GLU A 156 6.63 9.31 11.48
CA GLU A 156 7.65 9.21 12.54
C GLU A 156 7.19 8.31 13.69
N ARG A 157 5.92 8.43 14.10
CA ARG A 157 5.33 7.58 15.14
C ARG A 157 5.36 6.11 14.74
N PHE A 158 4.97 5.81 13.49
CA PHE A 158 5.03 4.46 12.94
C PHE A 158 6.47 3.94 12.88
N GLY A 159 7.40 4.72 12.33
CA GLY A 159 8.80 4.34 12.25
C GLY A 159 9.42 4.04 13.62
N LYS A 160 9.12 4.86 14.64
CA LYS A 160 9.54 4.62 16.03
C LYS A 160 8.94 3.33 16.59
N ALA A 161 7.65 3.08 16.36
CA ALA A 161 6.99 1.84 16.80
C ALA A 161 7.69 0.61 16.21
N MET A 162 7.94 0.60 14.90
CA MET A 162 8.65 -0.49 14.22
C MET A 162 10.04 -0.73 14.83
N VAL A 163 10.82 0.32 15.03
CA VAL A 163 12.16 0.22 15.64
C VAL A 163 12.08 -0.36 17.06
N ASN A 164 11.16 0.16 17.89
CA ASN A 164 11.00 -0.30 19.26
C ASN A 164 10.57 -1.78 19.31
N ILE A 165 9.68 -2.22 18.41
CA ILE A 165 9.29 -3.62 18.32
C ILE A 165 10.47 -4.51 17.96
N CYS A 166 11.29 -4.10 16.98
CA CYS A 166 12.48 -4.86 16.63
C CYS A 166 13.44 -4.99 17.81
N LEU A 167 13.72 -3.87 18.50
CA LEU A 167 14.63 -3.85 19.65
C LEU A 167 14.10 -4.71 20.80
N LEU A 168 12.80 -4.71 21.06
CA LEU A 168 12.18 -5.53 22.09
C LEU A 168 12.48 -7.02 21.87
N TYR A 169 12.27 -7.50 20.65
CA TYR A 169 12.46 -8.92 20.31
C TYR A 169 13.92 -9.33 20.07
N THR A 170 14.83 -8.37 19.90
CA THR A 170 16.27 -8.65 19.79
C THR A 170 17.00 -8.57 21.13
N SER A 171 16.50 -7.78 22.09
CA SER A 171 17.08 -7.67 23.44
C SER A 171 16.72 -8.85 24.34
N ASP A 172 15.47 -9.37 24.26
CA ASP A 172 15.06 -10.54 25.05
C ASP A 172 15.82 -11.81 24.66
N ALA A 173 16.26 -11.93 23.40
CA ALA A 173 17.10 -13.05 22.98
C ALA A 173 18.52 -13.03 23.58
N ALA A 174 18.96 -11.93 24.17
CA ALA A 174 20.25 -11.81 24.83
C ALA A 174 20.20 -12.16 26.33
N ASP A 175 19.02 -12.04 26.96
CA ASP A 175 18.85 -12.34 28.41
C ASP A 175 18.56 -13.82 28.69
N ASP A 176 18.05 -14.58 27.72
CA ASP A 176 17.82 -16.03 27.83
C ASP A 176 19.11 -16.88 27.63
N SER A 177 20.27 -16.25 27.45
CA SER A 177 21.55 -16.93 27.24
C SER A 177 22.52 -16.88 28.48
N LEU A 178 21.97 -16.55 29.64
CA LEU A 178 22.65 -16.63 30.95
C LEU A 178 22.00 -17.79 31.80
#